data_2fc684462cc1ac29fac0af052cc3b044
#
_entry.id   2fc684462cc1ac29fac0af052cc3b044
#
_cell.length_a   1.000
_cell.length_b   1.000
_cell.length_c   1.000
_cell.angle_alpha   90.00
_cell.angle_beta   90.00
_cell.angle_gamma   90.00
#
_symmetry.space_group_name_H-M   'P 1'
#
loop_
_entity.id
_entity.type
_entity.pdbx_description
1 polymer ?
#
loop_
_entity_poly.entity_id
_entity_poly.type
_entity_poly.pdbx_seq_one_letter_code
_entity_poly.pdbx_strand_id
1 'polypeptide(L)'
;MSKILVIPDVHGRKFWHKAEELINEVDKIIFLGDYLDPYFWEGITFETAMEEFKNILSFKQKNPEKVILLTGNHDIHYIILEFMNCSRLNLYDRVKIHELFQSNIDKFNLIYQHDNYLFSHSGIYREWMYKYNITLE
;
A
#
# COMPACT_ATOMS: atom_id res chain seq x y z
N MET A 1 3.24 -10.89 -23.11
CA MET A 1 3.67 -9.70 -22.35
C MET A 1 2.67 -9.50 -21.22
N SER A 2 3.11 -9.50 -19.97
CA SER A 2 2.22 -9.34 -18.82
C SER A 2 1.60 -7.96 -18.78
N LYS A 3 0.31 -7.88 -18.47
CA LYS A 3 -0.40 -6.63 -18.22
C LYS A 3 -0.45 -6.36 -16.72
N ILE A 4 0.14 -5.27 -16.27
CA ILE A 4 0.19 -4.88 -14.86
C ILE A 4 -0.52 -3.55 -14.69
N LEU A 5 -1.48 -3.50 -13.77
CA LEU A 5 -2.11 -2.26 -13.32
C LEU A 5 -1.41 -1.79 -12.04
N VAL A 6 -0.90 -0.57 -12.05
CA VAL A 6 -0.26 0.04 -10.88
C VAL A 6 -1.19 1.11 -10.31
N ILE A 7 -1.47 1.02 -9.02
CA ILE A 7 -2.28 1.96 -8.25
C ILE A 7 -1.33 2.79 -7.40
N PRO A 8 -1.21 4.11 -7.64
CA PRO A 8 -0.39 5.00 -6.83
C PRO A 8 -1.03 5.28 -5.46
N ASP A 9 -0.45 6.22 -4.72
CA ASP A 9 -0.89 6.64 -3.38
C ASP A 9 -2.41 6.81 -3.28
N VAL A 10 -3.05 6.04 -2.40
CA VAL A 10 -4.50 6.00 -2.30
C VAL A 10 -5.05 7.16 -1.46
N HIS A 11 -4.54 7.36 -0.25
CA HIS A 11 -4.98 8.42 0.68
C HIS A 11 -6.52 8.53 0.81
N GLY A 12 -7.20 7.39 0.85
CA GLY A 12 -8.66 7.32 0.95
C GLY A 12 -9.43 7.66 -0.33
N ARG A 13 -8.75 7.90 -1.45
CA ARG A 13 -9.39 8.18 -2.75
C ARG A 13 -9.99 6.93 -3.35
N LYS A 14 -11.08 7.11 -4.13
CA LYS A 14 -11.87 6.01 -4.71
C LYS A 14 -11.42 5.57 -6.10
N PHE A 15 -10.42 6.22 -6.71
CA PHE A 15 -9.99 5.88 -8.08
C PHE A 15 -9.51 4.43 -8.22
N TRP A 16 -9.05 3.80 -7.14
CA TRP A 16 -8.59 2.42 -7.12
C TRP A 16 -9.69 1.40 -7.47
N HIS A 17 -10.98 1.76 -7.32
CA HIS A 17 -12.10 0.89 -7.73
C HIS A 17 -12.04 0.51 -9.22
N LYS A 18 -11.32 1.31 -10.02
CA LYS A 18 -11.02 0.93 -11.41
C LYS A 18 -10.28 -0.41 -11.50
N ALA A 19 -9.52 -0.78 -10.47
CA ALA A 19 -8.85 -2.07 -10.40
C ALA A 19 -9.84 -3.24 -10.29
N GLU A 20 -10.98 -3.04 -9.60
CA GLU A 20 -12.03 -4.06 -9.51
C GLU A 20 -12.66 -4.34 -10.87
N GLU A 21 -12.90 -3.28 -11.67
CA GLU A 21 -13.45 -3.40 -13.02
C GLU A 21 -12.49 -4.14 -13.95
N LEU A 22 -11.18 -3.90 -13.80
CA LEU A 22 -10.13 -4.42 -14.69
C LEU A 22 -9.52 -5.75 -14.22
N ILE A 23 -10.00 -6.34 -13.13
CA ILE A 23 -9.39 -7.55 -12.51
C ILE A 23 -9.21 -8.72 -13.48
N ASN A 24 -10.10 -8.88 -14.45
CA ASN A 24 -10.04 -9.94 -15.44
C ASN A 24 -9.23 -9.58 -16.69
N GLU A 25 -8.82 -8.33 -16.85
CA GLU A 25 -8.10 -7.82 -18.02
C GLU A 25 -6.59 -7.72 -17.79
N VAL A 26 -6.14 -7.85 -16.53
CA VAL A 26 -4.74 -7.71 -16.12
C VAL A 26 -4.23 -8.95 -15.40
N ASP A 27 -2.92 -9.15 -15.44
CA ASP A 27 -2.26 -10.29 -14.78
C ASP A 27 -1.97 -9.97 -13.31
N LYS A 28 -1.60 -8.73 -12.99
CA LYS A 28 -1.33 -8.24 -11.64
C LYS A 28 -1.89 -6.85 -11.43
N ILE A 29 -2.27 -6.57 -10.19
CA ILE A 29 -2.63 -5.24 -9.69
C ILE A 29 -1.72 -4.94 -8.51
N ILE A 30 -0.96 -3.86 -8.60
CA ILE A 30 0.04 -3.49 -7.60
C ILE A 30 -0.34 -2.15 -7.00
N PHE A 31 -0.70 -2.15 -5.72
CA PHE A 31 -0.87 -0.92 -4.94
C PHE A 31 0.48 -0.50 -4.39
N LEU A 32 0.87 0.74 -4.62
CA LEU A 32 2.17 1.24 -4.18
C LEU A 32 2.20 1.66 -2.70
N GLY A 33 1.05 1.72 -2.02
CA GLY A 33 0.97 2.09 -0.60
C GLY A 33 0.25 3.41 -0.35
N ASP A 34 0.47 3.98 0.83
CA ASP A 34 -0.14 5.22 1.31
C ASP A 34 -1.67 5.17 1.27
N TYR A 35 -2.24 4.19 1.99
CA TYR A 35 -3.68 3.92 1.97
C TYR A 35 -4.49 4.95 2.75
N LEU A 36 -3.94 5.46 3.84
CA LEU A 36 -4.58 6.36 4.79
C LEU A 36 -4.04 7.80 4.68
N ASP A 37 -4.34 8.64 5.68
CA ASP A 37 -3.89 10.02 5.78
C ASP A 37 -4.36 10.90 4.62
N PRO A 38 -5.70 11.05 4.43
CA PRO A 38 -6.25 11.83 3.33
C PRO A 38 -5.84 13.31 3.43
N TYR A 39 -5.81 13.98 2.30
CA TYR A 39 -5.60 15.43 2.24
C TYR A 39 -6.90 16.15 2.59
N PHE A 40 -6.88 17.01 3.62
CA PHE A 40 -8.07 17.69 4.12
C PHE A 40 -8.77 18.57 3.06
N TRP A 41 -8.03 19.14 2.11
CA TRP A 41 -8.59 19.96 1.02
C TRP A 41 -9.35 19.15 -0.05
N GLU A 42 -9.23 17.84 -0.04
CA GLU A 42 -9.98 16.95 -0.94
C GLU A 42 -11.35 16.57 -0.40
N GLY A 43 -11.68 16.99 0.83
CA GLY A 43 -12.95 16.67 1.47
C GLY A 43 -13.13 15.20 1.84
N ILE A 44 -12.06 14.42 1.84
CA ILE A 44 -12.07 13.01 2.25
C ILE A 44 -11.90 12.95 3.77
N THR A 45 -12.88 12.35 4.46
CA THR A 45 -12.76 12.15 5.90
C THR A 45 -11.87 10.96 6.23
N PHE A 46 -11.36 10.90 7.45
CA PHE A 46 -10.58 9.77 7.90
C PHE A 46 -11.40 8.46 7.92
N GLU A 47 -12.69 8.54 8.28
CA GLU A 47 -13.61 7.41 8.28
C GLU A 47 -13.78 6.86 6.85
N THR A 48 -13.92 7.73 5.85
CA THR A 48 -13.96 7.31 4.43
C THR A 48 -12.64 6.63 4.04
N ALA A 49 -11.50 7.20 4.39
CA ALA A 49 -10.20 6.61 4.08
C ALA A 49 -10.02 5.23 4.74
N MET A 50 -10.48 5.08 5.98
CA MET A 50 -10.47 3.81 6.70
C MET A 50 -11.38 2.76 6.06
N GLU A 51 -12.56 3.18 5.58
CA GLU A 51 -13.48 2.30 4.84
C GLU A 51 -12.85 1.82 3.53
N GLU A 52 -12.29 2.74 2.74
CA GLU A 52 -11.59 2.39 1.50
C GLU A 52 -10.41 1.45 1.75
N PHE A 53 -9.63 1.67 2.81
CA PHE A 53 -8.54 0.77 3.17
C PHE A 53 -9.03 -0.65 3.50
N LYS A 54 -10.11 -0.79 4.27
CA LYS A 54 -10.73 -2.10 4.55
C LYS A 54 -11.24 -2.76 3.27
N ASN A 55 -11.79 -2.00 2.33
CA ASN A 55 -12.24 -2.50 1.04
C ASN A 55 -11.04 -3.04 0.22
N ILE A 56 -9.89 -2.34 0.23
CA ILE A 56 -8.66 -2.82 -0.41
C ILE A 56 -8.15 -4.11 0.24
N LEU A 57 -8.16 -4.23 1.56
CA LEU A 57 -7.80 -5.47 2.27
C LEU A 57 -8.71 -6.64 1.86
N SER A 58 -10.03 -6.39 1.76
CA SER A 58 -11.00 -7.37 1.28
C SER A 58 -10.74 -7.75 -0.18
N PHE A 59 -10.42 -6.78 -1.03
CA PHE A 59 -10.08 -7.02 -2.43
C PHE A 59 -8.83 -7.89 -2.58
N LYS A 60 -7.78 -7.61 -1.78
CA LYS A 60 -6.58 -8.47 -1.68
C LYS A 60 -6.94 -9.88 -1.23
N GLN A 61 -7.78 -10.02 -0.20
CA GLN A 61 -8.16 -11.33 0.33
C GLN A 61 -8.92 -12.19 -0.69
N LYS A 62 -9.77 -11.57 -1.51
CA LYS A 62 -10.51 -12.24 -2.58
C LYS A 62 -9.62 -12.61 -3.77
N ASN A 63 -8.51 -11.90 -3.97
CA ASN A 63 -7.63 -12.04 -5.13
C ASN A 63 -6.15 -12.14 -4.70
N PRO A 64 -5.78 -13.12 -3.84
CA PRO A 64 -4.49 -13.16 -3.16
C PRO A 64 -3.29 -13.21 -4.11
N GLU A 65 -3.42 -13.90 -5.25
CA GLU A 65 -2.34 -14.04 -6.23
C GLU A 65 -2.24 -12.88 -7.23
N LYS A 66 -3.33 -12.14 -7.43
CA LYS A 66 -3.40 -11.06 -8.40
C LYS A 66 -3.10 -9.69 -7.81
N VAL A 67 -3.60 -9.43 -6.61
CA VAL A 67 -3.47 -8.14 -5.93
C VAL A 67 -2.25 -8.16 -5.01
N ILE A 68 -1.33 -7.23 -5.23
CA ILE A 68 -0.13 -7.03 -4.42
C ILE A 68 -0.27 -5.71 -3.69
N LEU A 69 -0.06 -5.72 -2.37
CA LEU A 69 -0.07 -4.51 -1.56
C LEU A 69 1.36 -4.17 -1.12
N LEU A 70 1.84 -2.99 -1.48
CA LEU A 70 3.09 -2.45 -0.96
C LEU A 70 2.80 -1.48 0.19
N THR A 71 3.80 -1.23 1.01
CA THR A 71 3.74 -0.22 2.07
C THR A 71 4.39 1.08 1.61
N GLY A 72 3.70 2.19 1.84
CA GLY A 72 4.24 3.53 1.72
C GLY A 72 4.71 4.11 3.05
N ASN A 73 5.24 5.33 3.01
CA ASN A 73 5.71 6.00 4.23
C ASN A 73 4.56 6.37 5.19
N HIS A 74 3.36 6.66 4.67
CA HIS A 74 2.15 6.88 5.46
C HIS A 74 1.52 5.59 6.03
N ASP A 75 2.02 4.43 5.65
CA ASP A 75 1.63 3.15 6.24
C ASP A 75 2.61 2.73 7.34
N ILE A 76 3.92 2.92 7.11
CA ILE A 76 4.98 2.49 8.02
C ILE A 76 4.85 3.13 9.40
N HIS A 77 4.43 4.40 9.51
CA HIS A 77 4.26 5.05 10.81
C HIS A 77 3.07 4.51 11.64
N TYR A 78 2.19 3.72 11.01
CA TYR A 78 1.18 2.91 11.72
C TYR A 78 1.68 1.49 11.98
N ILE A 79 2.48 0.92 11.08
CA ILE A 79 3.02 -0.44 11.22
C ILE A 79 4.07 -0.50 12.33
N ILE A 80 4.93 0.51 12.42
CA ILE A 80 6.01 0.61 13.41
C ILE A 80 5.83 1.90 14.20
N LEU A 81 5.27 1.78 15.42
CA LEU A 81 4.88 2.95 16.24
C LEU A 81 6.06 3.83 16.67
N GLU A 82 7.26 3.27 16.75
CA GLU A 82 8.50 4.00 17.08
C GLU A 82 9.16 4.64 15.86
N PHE A 83 8.63 4.41 14.66
CA PHE A 83 9.17 4.98 13.43
C PHE A 83 8.82 6.47 13.30
N MET A 84 9.58 7.15 12.43
CA MET A 84 9.38 8.58 12.15
C MET A 84 7.95 8.87 11.67
N ASN A 85 7.29 9.84 12.29
CA ASN A 85 5.94 10.25 11.92
C ASN A 85 5.96 11.05 10.61
N CYS A 86 5.12 10.67 9.66
CA CYS A 86 4.82 11.47 8.49
C CYS A 86 3.75 12.53 8.79
N SER A 87 3.54 13.45 7.86
CA SER A 87 2.45 14.44 7.95
C SER A 87 1.08 13.74 7.98
N ARG A 88 0.07 14.41 8.51
CA ARG A 88 -1.34 13.95 8.57
C ARG A 88 -1.59 12.68 9.39
N LEU A 89 -0.59 12.19 10.16
CA LEU A 89 -0.75 11.05 11.05
C LEU A 89 -1.95 11.24 11.98
N ASN A 90 -2.89 10.31 11.97
CA ASN A 90 -4.01 10.29 12.92
C ASN A 90 -3.57 9.74 14.28
N LEU A 91 -3.20 10.65 15.19
CA LEU A 91 -2.77 10.27 16.54
C LEU A 91 -3.91 9.67 17.37
N TYR A 92 -5.15 10.08 17.11
CA TYR A 92 -6.32 9.64 17.90
C TYR A 92 -6.62 8.15 17.69
N ASP A 93 -6.60 7.69 16.44
CA ASP A 93 -6.88 6.30 16.10
C ASP A 93 -5.62 5.45 15.87
N ARG A 94 -4.43 5.98 16.16
CA ARG A 94 -3.14 5.36 15.80
C ARG A 94 -3.04 3.90 16.25
N VAL A 95 -3.44 3.60 17.48
CA VAL A 95 -3.37 2.22 18.04
C VAL A 95 -4.30 1.28 17.28
N LYS A 96 -5.54 1.72 17.03
CA LYS A 96 -6.51 0.95 16.26
C LYS A 96 -6.07 0.67 14.82
N ILE A 97 -5.41 1.66 14.19
CA ILE A 97 -4.86 1.50 12.84
C ILE A 97 -3.67 0.53 12.87
N HIS A 98 -2.80 0.66 13.87
CA HIS A 98 -1.70 -0.27 14.10
C HIS A 98 -2.21 -1.72 14.22
N GLU A 99 -3.22 -1.98 15.04
CA GLU A 99 -3.82 -3.30 15.19
C GLU A 99 -4.40 -3.83 13.87
N LEU A 100 -5.01 -2.96 13.05
CA LEU A 100 -5.52 -3.34 11.73
C LEU A 100 -4.39 -3.74 10.78
N PHE A 101 -3.27 -3.00 10.76
CA PHE A 101 -2.10 -3.38 9.97
C PHE A 101 -1.48 -4.68 10.49
N GLN A 102 -1.27 -4.82 11.81
CA GLN A 102 -0.67 -6.01 12.41
C GLN A 102 -1.47 -7.29 12.12
N SER A 103 -2.80 -7.22 12.20
CA SER A 103 -3.68 -8.37 11.88
C SER A 103 -3.71 -8.73 10.39
N ASN A 104 -3.13 -7.90 9.52
CA ASN A 104 -3.05 -8.12 8.07
C ASN A 104 -1.61 -8.02 7.54
N ILE A 105 -0.61 -8.06 8.41
CA ILE A 105 0.78 -7.76 8.04
C ILE A 105 1.34 -8.70 6.96
N ASP A 106 0.87 -9.93 6.93
CA ASP A 106 1.19 -10.95 5.93
C ASP A 106 0.76 -10.60 4.51
N LYS A 107 -0.13 -9.62 4.34
CA LYS A 107 -0.64 -9.17 3.03
C LYS A 107 0.24 -8.10 2.37
N PHE A 108 1.16 -7.51 3.14
CA PHE A 108 1.97 -6.36 2.69
C PHE A 108 3.40 -6.74 2.37
N ASN A 109 3.97 -6.04 1.41
CA ASN A 109 5.36 -6.15 1.00
C ASN A 109 6.02 -4.76 0.96
N LEU A 110 7.32 -4.68 1.17
CA LEU A 110 8.10 -3.45 0.95
C LEU A 110 8.41 -3.25 -0.53
N ILE A 111 8.68 -4.34 -1.22
CA ILE A 111 9.01 -4.40 -2.64
C ILE A 111 8.33 -5.61 -3.26
N TYR A 112 8.09 -5.53 -4.56
CA TYR A 112 7.60 -6.67 -5.35
C TYR A 112 8.30 -6.69 -6.70
N GLN A 113 8.81 -7.87 -7.08
CA GLN A 113 9.40 -8.09 -8.39
C GLN A 113 8.44 -8.89 -9.28
N HIS A 114 8.29 -8.44 -10.52
CA HIS A 114 7.57 -9.17 -11.56
C HIS A 114 8.36 -9.09 -12.86
N ASP A 115 8.81 -10.22 -13.35
CA ASP A 115 9.75 -10.30 -14.47
C ASP A 115 10.99 -9.42 -14.21
N ASN A 116 11.31 -8.51 -15.13
CA ASN A 116 12.42 -7.55 -15.02
C ASN A 116 12.02 -6.21 -14.36
N TYR A 117 10.83 -6.12 -13.77
CA TYR A 117 10.34 -4.91 -13.12
C TYR A 117 10.34 -5.05 -11.62
N LEU A 118 10.83 -4.03 -10.94
CA LEU A 118 10.79 -3.92 -9.50
C LEU A 118 9.86 -2.77 -9.11
N PHE A 119 8.91 -3.08 -8.21
CA PHE A 119 7.93 -2.14 -7.70
C PHE A 119 8.20 -1.82 -6.25
N SER A 120 8.21 -0.55 -5.91
CA SER A 120 8.33 -0.02 -4.56
C SER A 120 7.58 1.30 -4.46
N HIS A 121 7.17 1.68 -3.26
CA HIS A 121 6.53 2.98 -3.02
C HIS A 121 7.47 4.14 -3.34
N SER A 122 8.71 4.06 -2.89
CA SER A 122 9.77 5.03 -3.19
C SER A 122 10.93 4.36 -3.92
N GLY A 123 11.79 5.18 -4.53
CA GLY A 123 12.95 4.65 -5.25
C GLY A 123 13.84 3.77 -4.38
N ILE A 124 14.44 2.76 -5.00
CA ILE A 124 15.41 1.89 -4.34
C ILE A 124 16.81 2.45 -4.56
N TYR A 125 17.46 2.75 -3.45
CA TYR A 125 18.80 3.32 -3.45
C TYR A 125 19.83 2.20 -3.42
N ARG A 126 20.76 2.20 -4.38
CA ARG A 126 21.70 1.09 -4.61
C ARG A 126 22.57 0.76 -3.40
N GLU A 127 23.08 1.80 -2.71
CA GLU A 127 23.91 1.63 -1.50
C GLU A 127 23.09 1.05 -0.34
N TRP A 128 21.79 1.34 -0.27
CA TRP A 128 20.89 0.72 0.69
C TRP A 128 20.75 -0.78 0.43
N MET A 129 20.62 -1.19 -0.83
CA MET A 129 20.58 -2.62 -1.19
C MET A 129 21.84 -3.34 -0.76
N TYR A 130 23.03 -2.76 -1.02
CA TYR A 130 24.30 -3.36 -0.57
C TYR A 130 24.40 -3.44 0.94
N LYS A 131 24.00 -2.38 1.66
CA LYS A 131 24.02 -2.33 3.13
C LYS A 131 23.20 -3.45 3.77
N TYR A 132 22.10 -3.84 3.17
CA TYR A 132 21.17 -4.85 3.70
C TYR A 132 21.24 -6.19 2.94
N ASN A 133 22.25 -6.39 2.10
CA ASN A 133 22.44 -7.62 1.31
C ASN A 133 21.19 -8.01 0.49
N ILE A 134 20.49 -7.03 -0.06
CA ILE A 134 19.33 -7.28 -0.90
C ILE A 134 19.82 -7.58 -2.31
N THR A 135 19.55 -8.79 -2.78
CA THR A 135 19.79 -9.21 -4.16
C THR A 135 18.48 -9.25 -4.90
N LEU A 136 18.49 -8.73 -6.13
CA LEU A 136 17.38 -8.94 -7.08
C LEU A 136 17.65 -10.23 -7.84
N GLU A 137 16.70 -11.13 -7.85
CA GLU A 137 16.75 -12.36 -8.64
C GLU A 137 16.48 -12.11 -10.13
#